data_00f5d3e8ca163df7bbb4b05b9d5d7a2c
#
_entry.id   00f5d3e8ca163df7bbb4b05b9d5d7a2c
#
_cell.length_a   1.000
_cell.length_b   1.000
_cell.length_c   1.000
_cell.angle_alpha   90.00
_cell.angle_beta   90.00
_cell.angle_gamma   90.00
#
_symmetry.space_group_name_H-M   'P 1'
#
loop_
_entity.id
_entity.type
_entity.pdbx_description
1 polymer ?
#
loop_
_entity_poly.entity_id
_entity_poly.type
_entity_poly.pdbx_seq_one_letter_code
_entity_poly.pdbx_strand_id
1 'polypeptide(L)'
;MATLSVMPLRALEARTYVRRLLDQGIFVVSDHARREMKKDDLTDADAINIVRGGVVREPEWENGSWRYRVDTPRMCFVVAFDPEPDTLPAKEADLTEVELVVVTAWRIRS
;
A
#
# COMPACT_ATOMS: atom_id res chain seq x y z
N MET A 1 -6.59 -18.11 -24.93
CA MET A 1 -5.27 -17.81 -24.56
C MET A 1 -5.15 -17.49 -23.07
N ALA A 2 -4.20 -18.04 -22.51
CA ALA A 2 -4.05 -17.89 -21.08
C ALA A 2 -3.84 -16.42 -20.74
N THR A 3 -4.65 -15.96 -19.88
CA THR A 3 -4.41 -14.69 -19.27
C THR A 3 -3.16 -14.81 -18.45
N LEU A 4 -2.19 -14.02 -18.76
CA LEU A 4 -1.05 -13.96 -17.90
C LEU A 4 -1.47 -13.32 -16.62
N SER A 5 -1.70 -14.14 -15.60
CA SER A 5 -1.85 -13.58 -14.29
C SER A 5 -0.49 -13.03 -13.89
N VAL A 6 -0.43 -11.73 -13.75
CA VAL A 6 0.72 -11.10 -13.18
C VAL A 6 0.80 -11.57 -11.73
N MET A 7 1.90 -12.20 -11.38
CA MET A 7 2.11 -12.61 -10.01
C MET A 7 2.42 -11.37 -9.18
N PRO A 8 1.66 -11.09 -8.13
CA PRO A 8 1.94 -9.91 -7.31
C PRO A 8 3.20 -10.14 -6.47
N LEU A 9 3.75 -9.05 -5.97
CA LEU A 9 4.82 -9.14 -4.97
C LEU A 9 4.30 -9.89 -3.74
N ARG A 10 5.13 -10.75 -3.17
CA ARG A 10 4.80 -11.38 -1.89
C ARG A 10 4.96 -10.35 -0.76
N ALA A 11 4.46 -10.67 0.41
CA ALA A 11 4.41 -9.73 1.54
C ALA A 11 5.77 -9.08 1.83
N LEU A 12 6.84 -9.87 1.88
CA LEU A 12 8.17 -9.33 2.19
C LEU A 12 8.68 -8.38 1.12
N GLU A 13 8.46 -8.71 -0.14
CA GLU A 13 8.83 -7.85 -1.26
C GLU A 13 7.98 -6.58 -1.26
N ALA A 14 6.70 -6.73 -1.00
CA ALA A 14 5.78 -5.59 -0.94
C ALA A 14 6.19 -4.63 0.19
N ARG A 15 6.58 -5.17 1.33
CA ARG A 15 7.07 -4.35 2.45
C ARG A 15 8.27 -3.52 2.04
N THR A 16 9.23 -4.14 1.36
CA THR A 16 10.40 -3.43 0.85
C THR A 16 9.99 -2.34 -0.13
N TYR A 17 9.07 -2.67 -1.04
CA TYR A 17 8.62 -1.73 -2.06
C TYR A 17 7.86 -0.54 -1.46
N VAL A 18 6.99 -0.82 -0.50
CA VAL A 18 6.27 0.23 0.23
C VAL A 18 7.24 1.25 0.82
N ARG A 19 8.27 0.77 1.50
CA ARG A 19 9.25 1.65 2.14
C ARG A 19 10.01 2.48 1.11
N ARG A 20 10.37 1.88 0.00
CA ARG A 20 11.05 2.60 -1.08
C ARG A 20 10.14 3.68 -1.67
N LEU A 21 8.86 3.37 -1.87
CA LEU A 21 7.91 4.34 -2.41
C LEU A 21 7.61 5.48 -1.43
N LEU A 22 7.62 5.21 -0.15
CA LEU A 22 7.46 6.28 0.84
C LEU A 22 8.61 7.28 0.78
N ASP A 23 9.79 6.82 0.39
CA ASP A 23 10.98 7.68 0.29
C ASP A 23 11.13 8.34 -1.09
N GLN A 24 10.71 7.67 -2.16
CA GLN A 24 11.04 8.07 -3.53
C GLN A 24 9.85 8.26 -4.45
N GLY A 25 8.72 7.63 -4.14
CA GLY A 25 7.54 7.64 -5.00
C GLY A 25 6.53 8.71 -4.60
N ILE A 26 5.31 8.53 -5.11
CA ILE A 26 4.20 9.44 -4.83
C ILE A 26 3.24 8.74 -3.86
N PHE A 27 2.98 9.38 -2.73
CA PHE A 27 2.03 8.86 -1.75
C PHE A 27 0.66 9.48 -2.02
N VAL A 28 -0.33 8.64 -2.30
CA VAL A 28 -1.69 9.06 -2.65
C VAL A 28 -2.67 8.47 -1.65
N VAL A 29 -3.57 9.28 -1.15
CA VAL A 29 -4.65 8.82 -0.27
C VAL A 29 -5.96 8.98 -1.05
N SER A 30 -6.70 7.88 -1.24
CA SER A 30 -7.98 7.93 -1.93
C SER A 30 -8.99 8.78 -1.12
N ASP A 31 -10.02 9.28 -1.80
CA ASP A 31 -11.07 10.04 -1.10
C ASP A 31 -11.73 9.21 -0.01
N HIS A 32 -11.98 7.94 -0.30
CA HIS A 32 -12.57 7.05 0.70
C HIS A 32 -11.65 6.88 1.91
N ALA A 33 -10.37 6.62 1.68
CA ALA A 33 -9.41 6.47 2.77
C ALA A 33 -9.29 7.76 3.58
N ARG A 34 -9.29 8.91 2.90
CA ARG A 34 -9.20 10.19 3.58
C ARG A 34 -10.38 10.43 4.51
N ARG A 35 -11.59 10.06 4.06
CA ARG A 35 -12.77 10.18 4.92
C ARG A 35 -12.66 9.27 6.15
N GLU A 36 -12.16 8.05 5.96
CA GLU A 36 -11.97 7.13 7.08
C GLU A 36 -10.91 7.63 8.05
N MET A 37 -9.83 8.18 7.53
CA MET A 37 -8.77 8.75 8.35
C MET A 37 -9.27 9.94 9.18
N LYS A 38 -10.13 10.77 8.61
CA LYS A 38 -10.69 11.91 9.32
C LYS A 38 -11.48 11.51 10.56
N LYS A 39 -12.15 10.37 10.50
CA LYS A 39 -12.93 9.88 11.66
C LYS A 39 -12.05 9.63 12.87
N ASP A 40 -10.78 9.34 12.66
CA ASP A 40 -9.82 9.05 13.72
C ASP A 40 -8.75 10.14 13.85
N ASP A 41 -8.99 11.30 13.25
CA ASP A 41 -8.08 12.45 13.30
C ASP A 41 -6.66 12.12 12.81
N LEU A 42 -6.56 11.23 11.81
CA LEU A 42 -5.27 10.86 11.24
C LEU A 42 -4.85 11.83 10.15
N THR A 43 -3.61 12.28 10.22
CA THR A 43 -2.99 13.11 9.20
C THR A 43 -2.27 12.24 8.18
N ASP A 44 -1.81 12.86 7.09
CA ASP A 44 -0.98 12.16 6.10
C ASP A 44 0.32 11.66 6.74
N ALA A 45 0.89 12.44 7.66
CA ALA A 45 2.10 12.01 8.37
C ALA A 45 1.83 10.76 9.21
N ASP A 46 0.67 10.71 9.87
CA ASP A 46 0.27 9.51 10.63
C ASP A 46 0.14 8.31 9.71
N ALA A 47 -0.51 8.50 8.55
CA ALA A 47 -0.70 7.42 7.59
C ALA A 47 0.66 6.89 7.09
N ILE A 48 1.58 7.78 6.76
CA ILE A 48 2.92 7.39 6.31
C ILE A 48 3.62 6.55 7.39
N ASN A 49 3.55 6.97 8.65
CA ASN A 49 4.19 6.26 9.75
C ASN A 49 3.57 4.87 9.95
N ILE A 50 2.24 4.78 9.87
CA ILE A 50 1.52 3.51 10.01
C ILE A 50 1.89 2.56 8.87
N VAL A 51 1.87 3.06 7.64
CA VAL A 51 2.17 2.24 6.46
C VAL A 51 3.64 1.80 6.48
N ARG A 52 4.54 2.65 6.94
CA ARG A 52 5.97 2.31 7.04
C ARG A 52 6.23 1.24 8.09
N GLY A 53 5.58 1.33 9.24
CA GLY A 53 5.87 0.45 10.38
C GLY A 53 4.97 -0.75 10.54
N GLY A 54 3.85 -0.81 9.83
CA GLY A 54 2.89 -1.89 9.98
C GLY A 54 3.34 -3.19 9.35
N VAL A 55 2.60 -4.26 9.64
CA VAL A 55 2.86 -5.58 9.09
C VAL A 55 2.15 -5.70 7.75
N VAL A 56 2.91 -5.88 6.68
CA VAL A 56 2.36 -6.06 5.34
C VAL A 56 1.94 -7.52 5.18
N ARG A 57 0.67 -7.74 4.81
CA ARG A 57 0.14 -9.09 4.60
C ARG A 57 0.26 -9.49 3.14
N GLU A 58 0.01 -10.78 2.86
CA GLU A 58 0.01 -11.26 1.49
C GLU A 58 -1.11 -10.59 0.69
N PRO A 59 -0.91 -10.38 -0.60
CA PRO A 59 -1.86 -9.63 -1.41
C PRO A 59 -3.16 -10.38 -1.65
N GLU A 60 -4.22 -9.59 -1.86
CA GLU A 60 -5.53 -10.08 -2.28
C GLU A 60 -5.97 -9.30 -3.52
N TRP A 61 -6.53 -10.02 -4.47
CA TRP A 61 -7.06 -9.39 -5.68
C TRP A 61 -8.46 -8.84 -5.39
N GLU A 62 -8.64 -7.55 -5.63
CA GLU A 62 -9.94 -6.92 -5.36
C GLU A 62 -10.14 -5.74 -6.31
N ASN A 63 -11.30 -5.71 -6.96
CA ASN A 63 -11.68 -4.60 -7.84
C ASN A 63 -10.62 -4.23 -8.86
N GLY A 64 -10.01 -5.25 -9.48
CA GLY A 64 -9.08 -5.03 -10.58
C GLY A 64 -7.65 -4.69 -10.17
N SER A 65 -7.30 -4.82 -8.91
CA SER A 65 -5.92 -4.59 -8.46
C SER A 65 -5.53 -5.51 -7.32
N TRP A 66 -4.23 -5.71 -7.18
CA TRP A 66 -3.67 -6.40 -6.02
C TRP A 66 -3.57 -5.41 -4.87
N ARG A 67 -4.10 -5.81 -3.71
CA ARG A 67 -4.16 -4.96 -2.54
C ARG A 67 -3.48 -5.63 -1.37
N TYR A 68 -2.77 -4.84 -0.59
CA TYR A 68 -2.00 -5.32 0.55
C TYR A 68 -2.53 -4.67 1.82
N ARG A 69 -2.90 -5.50 2.78
CA ARG A 69 -3.24 -4.98 4.10
C ARG A 69 -1.95 -4.66 4.84
N VAL A 70 -1.96 -3.54 5.54
CA VAL A 70 -0.87 -3.13 6.42
C VAL A 70 -1.48 -2.98 7.80
N ASP A 71 -1.14 -3.88 8.69
CA ASP A 71 -1.76 -3.97 10.01
C ASP A 71 -0.87 -3.40 11.10
N THR A 72 -1.48 -2.61 11.97
CA THR A 72 -0.90 -2.23 13.25
C THR A 72 -1.88 -2.67 14.35
N PRO A 73 -1.51 -2.58 15.63
CA PRO A 73 -2.47 -2.94 16.69
C PRO A 73 -3.76 -2.11 16.68
N ARG A 74 -3.74 -0.91 16.12
CA ARG A 74 -4.90 0.00 16.19
C ARG A 74 -5.58 0.21 14.85
N MET A 75 -4.83 0.13 13.76
CA MET A 75 -5.33 0.51 12.44
C MET A 75 -4.96 -0.53 11.42
N CYS A 76 -5.84 -0.70 10.45
CA CYS A 76 -5.52 -1.44 9.24
C CYS A 76 -5.62 -0.49 8.06
N PHE A 77 -4.58 -0.47 7.24
CA PHE A 77 -4.57 0.27 5.98
C PHE A 77 -4.53 -0.74 4.84
N VAL A 78 -5.16 -0.41 3.72
CA VAL A 78 -5.05 -1.21 2.50
C VAL A 78 -4.37 -0.34 1.45
N VAL A 79 -3.29 -0.86 0.88
CA VAL A 79 -2.52 -0.11 -0.12
C VAL A 79 -2.45 -0.89 -1.43
N ALA A 80 -2.21 -0.15 -2.50
CA ALA A 80 -2.00 -0.70 -3.83
C ALA A 80 -0.87 0.08 -4.49
N PHE A 81 -0.25 -0.55 -5.50
CA PHE A 81 0.82 0.09 -6.28
C PHE A 81 0.27 0.45 -7.66
N ASP A 82 0.63 1.63 -8.15
CA ASP A 82 0.21 2.07 -9.48
C ASP A 82 1.39 2.72 -10.20
N PRO A 83 1.94 2.07 -11.24
CA PRO A 83 1.55 0.76 -11.79
C PRO A 83 1.95 -0.40 -10.89
N GLU A 84 1.26 -1.53 -11.06
CA GLU A 84 1.57 -2.74 -10.32
C GLU A 84 2.88 -3.34 -10.83
N PRO A 85 3.83 -3.66 -9.95
CA PRO A 85 5.08 -4.27 -10.38
C PRO A 85 4.92 -5.77 -10.58
N ASP A 86 5.60 -6.32 -11.61
CA ASP A 86 5.67 -7.77 -11.81
C ASP A 86 6.64 -8.40 -10.82
N THR A 87 7.74 -7.70 -10.60
CA THR A 87 8.78 -8.12 -9.68
C THR A 87 9.23 -6.91 -8.89
N LEU A 88 9.92 -7.14 -7.79
CA LEU A 88 10.49 -6.03 -7.03
C LEU A 88 11.51 -5.31 -7.92
N PRO A 89 11.29 -4.01 -8.21
CA PRO A 89 12.20 -3.28 -9.08
C PRO A 89 13.63 -3.27 -8.53
N ALA A 90 14.58 -3.16 -9.45
CA ALA A 90 15.98 -3.06 -9.10
C ALA A 90 16.22 -1.88 -8.16
N LYS A 91 17.26 -1.99 -7.35
CA LYS A 91 17.55 -0.99 -6.33
C LYS A 91 17.72 0.41 -6.90
N GLU A 92 18.27 0.53 -8.12
CA GLU A 92 18.50 1.82 -8.78
C GLU A 92 17.34 2.26 -9.68
N ALA A 93 16.23 1.52 -9.68
CA ALA A 93 15.09 1.89 -10.50
C ALA A 93 14.54 3.27 -10.10
N ASP A 94 14.08 4.03 -11.10
CA ASP A 94 13.44 5.31 -10.87
C ASP A 94 11.98 5.07 -10.46
N LEU A 95 11.65 5.41 -9.24
CA LEU A 95 10.32 5.23 -8.67
C LEU A 95 9.54 6.53 -8.53
N THR A 96 10.05 7.63 -9.09
CA THR A 96 9.46 8.96 -8.86
C THR A 96 8.05 9.12 -9.41
N GLU A 97 7.65 8.28 -10.38
CA GLU A 97 6.30 8.34 -10.94
C GLU A 97 5.41 7.19 -10.50
N VAL A 98 5.89 6.35 -9.59
CA VAL A 98 5.11 5.24 -9.08
C VAL A 98 4.33 5.71 -7.86
N GLU A 99 3.03 5.39 -7.84
CA GLU A 99 2.16 5.76 -6.74
C GLU A 99 1.99 4.62 -5.75
N LEU A 100 2.08 4.96 -4.48
CA LEU A 100 1.62 4.11 -3.39
C LEU A 100 0.27 4.67 -2.95
N VAL A 101 -0.80 3.95 -3.24
CA VAL A 101 -2.15 4.43 -3.02
C VAL A 101 -2.72 3.80 -1.76
N VAL A 102 -3.14 4.63 -0.82
CA VAL A 102 -3.95 4.16 0.31
C VAL A 102 -5.39 4.06 -0.17
N VAL A 103 -5.90 2.84 -0.30
CA VAL A 103 -7.22 2.57 -0.86
C VAL A 103 -8.29 2.75 0.21
N THR A 104 -8.04 2.22 1.40
CA THR A 104 -8.95 2.36 2.53
C THR A 104 -8.17 2.21 3.84
N ALA A 105 -8.81 2.59 4.92
CA ALA A 105 -8.26 2.48 6.26
C ALA A 105 -9.41 2.30 7.25
N TRP A 106 -9.17 1.57 8.32
CA TRP A 106 -10.15 1.47 9.39
C TRP A 106 -9.46 1.17 10.72
N ARG A 107 -10.15 1.57 11.79
CA ARG A 107 -9.69 1.27 13.14
C ARG A 107 -10.02 -0.17 13.47
N ILE A 108 -9.06 -0.88 14.01
CA ILE A 108 -9.27 -2.24 14.52
C ILE A 108 -9.93 -2.11 15.89
N ARG A 109 -11.09 -2.76 16.03
CA ARG A 109 -11.80 -2.77 17.31
C ARG A 109 -11.51 -4.09 17.99
N SER A 110 -11.13 -4.03 19.22
CA SER A 110 -10.95 -5.22 20.05
C SER A 110 -12.19 -5.47 20.88
#